data_810ee7d56fb05ddfc4a786de40697f12
#
_entry.id   810ee7d56fb05ddfc4a786de40697f12
#
_cell.length_a   1.000
_cell.length_b   1.000
_cell.length_c   1.000
_cell.angle_alpha   90.00
_cell.angle_beta   90.00
_cell.angle_gamma   90.00
#
_symmetry.space_group_name_H-M   'P 1'
#
loop_
_entity.id
_entity.type
_entity.pdbx_description
1 polymer ?
#
loop_
_entity_poly.entity_id
_entity_poly.type
_entity_poly.pdbx_seq_one_letter_code
_entity_poly.pdbx_strand_id
1 'polypeptide(L)'
;MSNYIEYKDTIAIHPGFYINEIVKENGLTHEDFAKRLDITPQNLSLLINGEQSLTIDIAMKLSKMLGTSVEYWLNLQNSYDALESVFKSELEMKNF
;
A
#
# COMPACT_ATOMS: atom_id res chain seq x y z
N MET A 1 -6.40 -7.43 9.37
CA MET A 1 -6.49 -7.57 7.90
C MET A 1 -5.09 -7.70 7.31
N SER A 2 -4.92 -8.59 6.36
CA SER A 2 -3.59 -8.77 5.79
C SER A 2 -3.31 -7.75 4.68
N ASN A 3 -2.05 -7.33 4.59
CA ASN A 3 -1.59 -6.35 3.59
C ASN A 3 -0.99 -7.04 2.36
N TYR A 4 -1.36 -8.29 2.14
CA TYR A 4 -0.90 -9.02 0.97
C TYR A 4 -1.98 -9.95 0.46
N ILE A 5 -1.86 -10.32 -0.80
CA ILE A 5 -2.70 -11.32 -1.44
C ILE A 5 -1.80 -12.41 -1.97
N GLU A 6 -2.13 -13.65 -1.65
CA GLU A 6 -1.46 -14.81 -2.19
C GLU A 6 -2.44 -15.58 -3.08
N TYR A 7 -2.04 -15.83 -4.32
CA TYR A 7 -2.85 -16.55 -5.27
C TYR A 7 -1.95 -17.46 -6.10
N LYS A 8 -2.18 -18.77 -5.96
CA LYS A 8 -1.30 -19.79 -6.52
C LYS A 8 0.12 -19.57 -6.00
N ASP A 9 1.11 -19.39 -6.83
CA ASP A 9 2.49 -19.18 -6.41
C ASP A 9 2.90 -17.71 -6.45
N THR A 10 1.91 -16.81 -6.53
CA THR A 10 2.16 -15.38 -6.65
C THR A 10 1.70 -14.64 -5.39
N ILE A 11 2.53 -13.75 -4.90
CA ILE A 11 2.21 -12.89 -3.75
C ILE A 11 2.32 -11.43 -4.19
N ALA A 12 1.29 -10.64 -3.89
CA ALA A 12 1.33 -9.20 -4.07
C ALA A 12 1.13 -8.53 -2.72
N ILE A 13 2.02 -7.63 -2.37
CA ILE A 13 2.02 -6.95 -1.07
C ILE A 13 1.56 -5.51 -1.26
N HIS A 14 0.57 -5.10 -0.48
CA HIS A 14 0.07 -3.72 -0.51
C HIS A 14 1.19 -2.76 -0.10
N PRO A 15 1.34 -1.62 -0.79
CA PRO A 15 2.39 -0.66 -0.45
C PRO A 15 2.34 -0.16 0.99
N GLY A 16 1.16 -0.19 1.63
CA GLY A 16 1.01 0.18 3.03
C GLY A 16 1.88 -0.63 3.98
N PHE A 17 2.16 -1.89 3.64
CA PHE A 17 3.06 -2.73 4.43
C PHE A 17 4.46 -2.12 4.48
N TYR A 18 4.99 -1.71 3.33
CA TYR A 18 6.32 -1.12 3.25
C TYR A 18 6.39 0.23 3.95
N ILE A 19 5.32 1.02 3.84
CA ILE A 19 5.24 2.30 4.53
C ILE A 19 5.32 2.09 6.04
N ASN A 20 4.59 1.11 6.56
CA ASN A 20 4.61 0.78 7.99
C ASN A 20 5.99 0.38 8.47
N GLU A 21 6.71 -0.42 7.66
CA GLU A 21 8.09 -0.80 7.98
C GLU A 21 9.02 0.41 8.04
N ILE A 22 8.86 1.34 7.11
CA ILE A 22 9.65 2.58 7.08
C ILE A 22 9.40 3.40 8.33
N VAL A 23 8.14 3.53 8.74
CA VAL A 23 7.77 4.25 9.96
C VAL A 23 8.46 3.64 11.18
N LYS A 24 8.41 2.32 11.29
CA LYS A 24 9.04 1.59 12.40
C LYS A 24 10.56 1.74 12.40
N GLU A 25 11.17 1.59 11.24
CA GLU A 25 12.63 1.67 11.11
C GLU A 25 13.18 3.04 11.49
N ASN A 26 12.40 4.08 11.26
CA ASN A 26 12.80 5.44 11.57
C ASN A 26 12.40 5.91 12.97
N GLY A 27 11.75 5.03 13.74
CA GLY A 27 11.35 5.34 15.10
C GLY A 27 10.30 6.44 15.18
N LEU A 28 9.52 6.64 14.13
CA LEU A 28 8.49 7.67 14.07
C LEU A 28 7.15 7.13 14.54
N THR A 29 6.32 8.04 15.06
CA THR A 29 4.92 7.71 15.28
C THR A 29 4.16 7.87 13.97
N HIS A 30 2.98 7.25 13.86
CA HIS A 30 2.12 7.44 12.70
C HIS A 30 1.75 8.91 12.52
N GLU A 31 1.50 9.62 13.62
CA GLU A 31 1.21 11.06 13.57
C GLU A 31 2.34 11.86 12.95
N ASP A 32 3.57 11.62 13.40
CA ASP A 32 4.74 12.32 12.89
C ASP A 32 4.95 12.04 11.40
N PHE A 33 4.82 10.79 11.01
CA PHE A 33 5.00 10.41 9.62
C PHE A 33 3.92 11.04 8.73
N ALA A 34 2.66 10.98 9.16
CA ALA A 34 1.55 11.59 8.42
C ALA A 34 1.77 13.09 8.24
N LYS A 35 2.23 13.75 9.30
CA LYS A 35 2.51 15.17 9.25
C LYS A 35 3.60 15.51 8.24
N ARG A 36 4.68 14.73 8.24
CA ARG A 36 5.78 14.93 7.29
C ARG A 36 5.34 14.65 5.84
N LEU A 37 4.44 13.71 5.67
CA LEU A 37 3.92 13.32 4.36
C LEU A 37 2.79 14.25 3.90
N ASP A 38 2.33 15.13 4.79
CA ASP A 38 1.22 16.05 4.52
C ASP A 38 -0.08 15.33 4.19
N ILE A 39 -0.40 14.32 5.00
CA ILE A 39 -1.68 13.63 4.99
C ILE A 39 -2.20 13.53 6.41
N THR A 40 -3.47 13.18 6.57
CA THR A 40 -4.03 13.00 7.91
C THR A 40 -3.57 11.67 8.51
N PRO A 41 -3.47 11.58 9.85
CA PRO A 41 -3.17 10.29 10.49
C PRO A 41 -4.17 9.21 10.14
N GLN A 42 -5.43 9.58 9.94
CA GLN A 42 -6.48 8.64 9.55
C GLN A 42 -6.22 8.07 8.15
N ASN A 43 -5.84 8.91 7.20
CA ASN A 43 -5.49 8.46 5.85
C ASN A 43 -4.29 7.53 5.88
N LEU A 44 -3.28 7.87 6.68
CA LEU A 44 -2.12 7.02 6.83
C LEU A 44 -2.50 5.65 7.40
N SER A 45 -3.36 5.63 8.41
CA SER A 45 -3.81 4.39 9.03
C SER A 45 -4.51 3.48 8.02
N LEU A 46 -5.41 4.05 7.22
CA LEU A 46 -6.11 3.29 6.18
C LEU A 46 -5.14 2.73 5.15
N LEU A 47 -4.17 3.53 4.76
CA LEU A 47 -3.14 3.13 3.79
C LEU A 47 -2.29 1.99 4.35
N ILE A 48 -1.81 2.12 5.58
CA ILE A 48 -0.97 1.12 6.24
C ILE A 48 -1.72 -0.21 6.40
N ASN A 49 -3.02 -0.15 6.66
CA ASN A 49 -3.83 -1.36 6.84
C ASN A 49 -4.32 -1.97 5.52
N GLY A 50 -3.94 -1.37 4.38
CA GLY A 50 -4.35 -1.89 3.08
C GLY A 50 -5.80 -1.60 2.74
N GLU A 51 -6.44 -0.70 3.47
CA GLU A 51 -7.85 -0.35 3.27
C GLU A 51 -8.05 0.81 2.30
N GLN A 52 -6.96 1.45 1.90
CA GLN A 52 -6.98 2.56 0.97
C GLN A 52 -5.86 2.39 -0.03
N SER A 53 -6.15 2.62 -1.30
CA SER A 53 -5.14 2.56 -2.35
C SER A 53 -4.17 3.73 -2.26
N LEU A 54 -2.93 3.47 -2.64
CA LEU A 54 -1.91 4.51 -2.74
C LEU A 54 -2.15 5.27 -4.04
N THR A 55 -2.40 6.57 -3.91
CA THR A 55 -2.68 7.43 -5.06
C THR A 55 -1.40 8.01 -5.64
N ILE A 56 -1.51 8.60 -6.84
CA ILE A 56 -0.38 9.32 -7.47
C ILE A 56 0.13 10.43 -6.55
N ASP A 57 -0.79 11.17 -5.92
CA ASP A 57 -0.43 12.25 -5.01
C ASP A 57 0.43 11.74 -3.84
N ILE A 58 0.01 10.66 -3.21
CA ILE A 58 0.75 10.06 -2.11
C ILE A 58 2.08 9.50 -2.60
N ALA A 59 2.10 8.87 -3.78
CA ALA A 59 3.35 8.37 -4.36
C ALA A 59 4.35 9.50 -4.59
N MET A 60 3.89 10.64 -5.06
CA MET A 60 4.74 11.82 -5.26
C MET A 60 5.30 12.35 -3.94
N LYS A 61 4.46 12.38 -2.91
CA LYS A 61 4.89 12.81 -1.57
C LYS A 61 5.92 11.87 -0.98
N LEU A 62 5.70 10.56 -1.13
CA LEU A 62 6.67 9.55 -0.67
C LEU A 62 7.99 9.66 -1.43
N SER A 63 7.92 9.85 -2.74
CA SER A 63 9.11 10.01 -3.58
C SER A 63 9.95 11.19 -3.12
N LYS A 64 9.31 12.32 -2.86
CA LYS A 64 9.98 13.52 -2.42
C LYS A 64 10.63 13.34 -1.04
N MET A 65 9.92 12.69 -0.14
CA MET A 65 10.39 12.50 1.24
C MET A 65 11.49 11.45 1.35
N LEU A 66 11.36 10.35 0.62
CA LEU A 66 12.22 9.17 0.78
C LEU A 66 13.28 9.01 -0.31
N GLY A 67 13.16 9.78 -1.40
CA GLY A 67 14.09 9.65 -2.52
C GLY A 67 13.82 8.45 -3.43
N THR A 68 12.67 7.79 -3.26
CA THR A 68 12.25 6.68 -4.13
C THR A 68 11.56 7.24 -5.37
N SER A 69 11.38 6.41 -6.41
CA SER A 69 10.65 6.85 -7.59
C SER A 69 9.15 6.77 -7.35
N VAL A 70 8.40 7.63 -8.02
CA VAL A 70 6.93 7.58 -8.02
C VAL A 70 6.46 6.25 -8.57
N GLU A 71 7.09 5.80 -9.65
CA GLU A 71 6.75 4.54 -10.31
C GLU A 71 6.88 3.33 -9.40
N TYR A 72 7.87 3.34 -8.53
CA TYR A 72 8.08 2.25 -7.57
C TYR A 72 6.81 2.02 -6.73
N TRP A 73 6.27 3.10 -6.17
CA TRP A 73 5.08 3.02 -5.33
C TRP A 73 3.84 2.64 -6.12
N LEU A 74 3.67 3.22 -7.31
CA LEU A 74 2.52 2.94 -8.16
C LEU A 74 2.54 1.50 -8.67
N ASN A 75 3.73 0.97 -8.97
CA ASN A 75 3.85 -0.41 -9.41
C ASN A 75 3.46 -1.41 -8.31
N LEU A 76 3.79 -1.09 -7.06
CA LEU A 76 3.37 -1.93 -5.93
C LEU A 76 1.84 -1.97 -5.83
N GLN A 77 1.19 -0.82 -5.94
CA GLN A 77 -0.27 -0.76 -5.88
C GLN A 77 -0.90 -1.47 -7.07
N ASN A 78 -0.37 -1.25 -8.26
CA ASN A 78 -0.90 -1.88 -9.46
C ASN A 78 -0.80 -3.40 -9.41
N SER A 79 0.32 -3.92 -8.92
CA SER A 79 0.50 -5.38 -8.77
C SER A 79 -0.49 -5.97 -7.77
N TYR A 80 -0.71 -5.25 -6.67
CA TYR A 80 -1.68 -5.67 -5.67
C TYR A 80 -3.10 -5.68 -6.25
N ASP A 81 -3.48 -4.61 -6.94
CA ASP A 81 -4.81 -4.47 -7.54
C ASP A 81 -5.06 -5.55 -8.59
N ALA A 82 -4.06 -5.84 -9.41
CA ALA A 82 -4.18 -6.85 -10.46
C ALA A 82 -4.41 -8.24 -9.86
N LEU A 83 -3.65 -8.60 -8.84
CA LEU A 83 -3.79 -9.90 -8.21
C LEU A 83 -5.11 -10.01 -7.44
N GLU A 84 -5.52 -8.93 -6.78
CA GLU A 84 -6.81 -8.88 -6.09
C GLU A 84 -7.97 -9.10 -7.07
N SER A 85 -7.90 -8.49 -8.23
CA SER A 85 -8.91 -8.61 -9.27
C SER A 85 -9.03 -10.06 -9.77
N VAL A 86 -7.89 -10.71 -10.03
CA VAL A 86 -7.86 -12.11 -10.45
C VAL A 86 -8.44 -13.03 -9.37
N PHE A 87 -8.05 -12.79 -8.12
CA PHE A 87 -8.53 -13.58 -6.99
C PHE A 87 -10.05 -13.48 -6.83
N LYS A 88 -10.60 -12.27 -6.94
CA LYS A 88 -12.04 -12.05 -6.85
C LYS A 88 -12.79 -12.71 -8.00
N SER A 89 -12.27 -12.64 -9.21
CA SER A 89 -12.86 -13.28 -10.37
C SER A 89 -12.94 -14.79 -10.20
N GLU A 90 -11.88 -15.40 -9.67
CA GLU A 90 -11.86 -16.83 -9.40
C GLU A 90 -12.92 -17.22 -8.37
N LEU A 91 -13.06 -16.45 -7.31
CA LEU A 91 -14.06 -16.71 -6.28
C LEU A 91 -15.48 -16.62 -6.84
N GLU A 92 -15.74 -15.64 -7.68
CA GLU A 92 -17.05 -15.48 -8.32
C GLU A 92 -17.36 -16.64 -9.24
N MET A 93 -16.38 -17.13 -9.99
CA MET A 93 -16.55 -18.27 -10.87
C MET A 93 -16.85 -19.55 -10.10
N LYS A 94 -16.31 -19.71 -8.91
CA LYS A 94 -16.53 -20.89 -8.09
C LYS A 94 -17.93 -20.92 -7.46
N ASN A 95 -18.61 -19.80 -7.42
CA ASN A 95 -19.94 -19.71 -6.81
C ASN A 95 -21.08 -19.97 -7.79
N PHE A 96 -20.77 -20.34 -9.02
CA PHE A 96 -21.80 -20.72 -10.00
C PHE A 96 -22.24 -22.18 -9.89
#